data_89bf623a598f27a1c109532be7508a08
#
_entry.id   89bf623a598f27a1c109532be7508a08
#
_cell.length_a   1.000
_cell.length_b   1.000
_cell.length_c   1.000
_cell.angle_alpha   90.00
_cell.angle_beta   90.00
_cell.angle_gamma   90.00
#
_symmetry.space_group_name_H-M   'P 1'
#
loop_
_entity.id
_entity.type
_entity.pdbx_description
1 polymer ?
#
loop_
_entity_poly.entity_id
_entity_poly.type
_entity_poly.pdbx_seq_one_letter_code
_entity_poly.pdbx_strand_id
1 'polypeptide(L)'
;MSDTILQIKNLNVEFPVFGGIFQHEVSQVHAVNNVNLDIMSGKTIGIVGESGSGKSTLGKAIINVLKLTAPDVRVYGDIILYPQTDDAINVLHIKPSQVKSYRSDVQMIFQDPYSSLNPRMLVGDIIKEPLDINTSSSTVEKQDRVAWLLNKVGLNKEQANRYPHEFSGGQKQRIAIARALATNPKVVIADEPVSALDVSIQAQVINLMMDLQEEFNLTILFIAHDLSVVKHISTEIAVMYLGEVVEYGDTEKVFSDPQHDYTKTLLESIPHPDPVGREERKEERLKLERFSM
;
A
#
# COMPACT_ATOMS: atom_id res chain seq x y z
N MET A 1 10.76 -19.94 -14.77
CA MET A 1 10.54 -18.50 -15.02
C MET A 1 10.45 -17.85 -13.66
N SER A 2 11.04 -16.70 -13.41
CA SER A 2 10.96 -16.06 -12.10
C SER A 2 9.50 -15.63 -11.85
N ASP A 3 8.92 -16.01 -10.72
CA ASP A 3 7.57 -15.61 -10.33
C ASP A 3 7.52 -14.13 -9.90
N THR A 4 8.55 -13.35 -10.19
CA THR A 4 8.63 -11.91 -9.87
C THR A 4 7.64 -11.13 -10.72
N ILE A 5 6.73 -10.40 -10.08
CA ILE A 5 5.74 -9.55 -10.75
C ILE A 5 6.19 -8.08 -10.79
N LEU A 6 6.86 -7.62 -9.74
CA LEU A 6 7.35 -6.25 -9.63
C LEU A 6 8.77 -6.26 -9.07
N GLN A 7 9.67 -5.55 -9.71
CA GLN A 7 11.06 -5.41 -9.29
C GLN A 7 11.42 -3.94 -9.11
N ILE A 8 11.99 -3.61 -7.98
CA ILE A 8 12.49 -2.27 -7.65
C ILE A 8 14.00 -2.35 -7.55
N LYS A 9 14.70 -1.47 -8.29
CA LYS A 9 16.16 -1.42 -8.33
C LYS A 9 16.69 -0.02 -8.07
N ASN A 10 17.52 0.11 -7.05
CA ASN A 10 18.23 1.35 -6.68
C ASN A 10 17.27 2.55 -6.67
N LEU A 11 16.04 2.36 -6.18
CA LEU A 11 15.02 3.41 -6.18
C LEU A 11 15.39 4.49 -5.17
N ASN A 12 15.43 5.73 -5.64
CA ASN A 12 15.64 6.92 -4.84
C ASN A 12 14.51 7.91 -5.11
N VAL A 13 13.97 8.52 -4.06
CA VAL A 13 12.98 9.59 -4.14
C VAL A 13 13.41 10.74 -3.24
N GLU A 14 13.63 11.90 -3.86
CA GLU A 14 14.13 13.10 -3.22
C GLU A 14 13.12 14.24 -3.38
N PHE A 15 12.81 14.89 -2.27
CA PHE A 15 11.97 16.08 -2.25
C PHE A 15 12.87 17.29 -1.97
N PRO A 16 13.02 18.24 -2.92
CA PRO A 16 13.76 19.48 -2.68
C PRO A 16 13.00 20.35 -1.67
N VAL A 17 13.75 20.96 -0.76
CA VAL A 17 13.23 21.92 0.21
C VAL A 17 13.69 23.30 -0.23
N PHE A 18 12.74 24.17 -0.53
CA PHE A 18 13.02 25.54 -0.95
C PHE A 18 12.93 26.50 0.24
N GLY A 19 13.82 27.47 0.29
CA GLY A 19 13.87 28.48 1.34
C GLY A 19 14.30 29.85 0.84
N GLY A 20 14.14 30.86 1.71
CA GLY A 20 14.48 32.25 1.40
C GLY A 20 13.50 32.98 0.48
N ILE A 21 13.72 34.29 0.29
CA ILE A 21 12.84 35.16 -0.53
C ILE A 21 12.86 34.76 -2.00
N PHE A 22 13.95 34.15 -2.47
CA PHE A 22 14.14 33.76 -3.88
C PHE A 22 13.85 32.27 -4.13
N GLN A 23 13.26 31.54 -3.17
CA GLN A 23 12.93 30.10 -3.27
C GLN A 23 14.09 29.27 -3.86
N HIS A 24 15.30 29.44 -3.33
CA HIS A 24 16.41 28.57 -3.66
C HIS A 24 16.28 27.23 -2.94
N GLU A 25 16.73 26.15 -3.58
CA GLU A 25 16.86 24.84 -2.93
C GLU A 25 17.91 24.96 -1.81
N VAL A 26 17.48 24.77 -0.56
CA VAL A 26 18.34 24.88 0.63
C VAL A 26 18.70 23.52 1.22
N SER A 27 17.90 22.48 0.92
CA SER A 27 18.08 21.12 1.40
C SER A 27 17.27 20.17 0.54
N GLN A 28 17.45 18.87 0.73
CA GLN A 28 16.63 17.83 0.14
C GLN A 28 16.32 16.77 1.18
N VAL A 29 15.12 16.16 1.08
CA VAL A 29 14.69 15.05 1.92
C VAL A 29 14.71 13.78 1.07
N HIS A 30 15.55 12.83 1.44
CA HIS A 30 15.59 11.49 0.83
C HIS A 30 14.50 10.63 1.46
N ALA A 31 13.32 10.63 0.86
CA ALA A 31 12.18 9.88 1.37
C ALA A 31 12.27 8.38 1.04
N VAL A 32 12.95 8.02 -0.05
CA VAL A 32 13.33 6.65 -0.40
C VAL A 32 14.80 6.71 -0.82
N ASN A 33 15.62 5.82 -0.26
CA ASN A 33 17.05 5.81 -0.45
C ASN A 33 17.53 4.40 -0.84
N ASN A 34 17.97 4.24 -2.07
CA ASN A 34 18.55 3.00 -2.63
C ASN A 34 17.73 1.72 -2.35
N VAL A 35 16.39 1.79 -2.44
CA VAL A 35 15.52 0.65 -2.18
C VAL A 35 15.62 -0.37 -3.30
N ASN A 36 15.83 -1.64 -2.92
CA ASN A 36 15.85 -2.80 -3.78
C ASN A 36 14.88 -3.84 -3.24
N LEU A 37 13.90 -4.28 -4.06
CA LEU A 37 12.88 -5.27 -3.70
C LEU A 37 12.46 -6.08 -4.93
N ASP A 38 12.42 -7.40 -4.78
CA ASP A 38 11.82 -8.31 -5.73
C ASP A 38 10.51 -8.85 -5.15
N ILE A 39 9.39 -8.51 -5.76
CA ILE A 39 8.04 -8.83 -5.29
C ILE A 39 7.51 -9.99 -6.12
N MET A 40 7.20 -11.09 -5.42
CA MET A 40 6.70 -12.31 -6.05
C MET A 40 5.20 -12.24 -6.28
N SER A 41 4.74 -12.83 -7.39
CA SER A 41 3.32 -12.90 -7.75
C SER A 41 2.50 -13.68 -6.71
N GLY A 42 1.29 -13.23 -6.42
CA GLY A 42 0.35 -13.92 -5.54
C GLY A 42 0.72 -13.87 -4.05
N LYS A 43 1.63 -12.99 -3.64
CA LYS A 43 2.01 -12.83 -2.22
C LYS A 43 1.54 -11.50 -1.65
N THR A 44 1.37 -11.49 -0.33
CA THR A 44 1.19 -10.23 0.43
C THR A 44 2.52 -9.88 1.10
N ILE A 45 3.08 -8.72 0.76
CA ILE A 45 4.29 -8.16 1.35
C ILE A 45 3.90 -7.03 2.29
N GLY A 46 4.19 -7.19 3.58
CA GLY A 46 4.04 -6.14 4.57
C GLY A 46 5.17 -5.12 4.48
N ILE A 47 4.85 -3.84 4.42
CA ILE A 47 5.85 -2.76 4.48
C ILE A 47 5.63 -2.02 5.78
N VAL A 48 6.59 -2.11 6.70
CA VAL A 48 6.50 -1.58 8.06
C VAL A 48 7.63 -0.60 8.36
N GLY A 49 7.46 0.19 9.40
CA GLY A 49 8.43 1.16 9.90
C GLY A 49 7.72 2.37 10.51
N GLU A 50 8.47 3.25 11.16
CA GLU A 50 7.91 4.46 11.78
C GLU A 50 7.27 5.42 10.78
N SER A 51 6.47 6.37 11.29
CA SER A 51 5.94 7.46 10.47
C SER A 51 7.10 8.27 9.86
N GLY A 52 7.02 8.56 8.56
CA GLY A 52 8.10 9.26 7.85
C GLY A 52 9.23 8.35 7.32
N SER A 53 9.21 7.03 7.53
CA SER A 53 10.24 6.12 7.00
C SER A 53 10.22 5.91 5.48
N GLY A 54 9.24 6.50 4.74
CA GLY A 54 9.19 6.45 3.28
C GLY A 54 8.17 5.49 2.67
N LYS A 55 7.44 4.71 3.46
CA LYS A 55 6.49 3.66 3.01
C LYS A 55 5.45 4.15 1.99
N SER A 56 4.70 5.18 2.33
CA SER A 56 3.68 5.75 1.43
C SER A 56 4.31 6.40 0.20
N THR A 57 5.53 6.94 0.31
CA THR A 57 6.30 7.47 -0.82
C THR A 57 6.69 6.35 -1.78
N LEU A 58 7.14 5.21 -1.25
CA LEU A 58 7.42 4.01 -2.04
C LEU A 58 6.17 3.54 -2.80
N GLY A 59 5.02 3.42 -2.13
CA GLY A 59 3.75 3.08 -2.76
C GLY A 59 3.36 4.05 -3.88
N LYS A 60 3.48 5.36 -3.64
CA LYS A 60 3.20 6.42 -4.63
C LYS A 60 4.19 6.42 -5.81
N ALA A 61 5.45 6.04 -5.58
CA ALA A 61 6.42 5.86 -6.66
C ALA A 61 6.01 4.69 -7.57
N ILE A 62 5.61 3.56 -6.99
CA ILE A 62 5.16 2.39 -7.73
C ILE A 62 3.95 2.72 -8.61
N ILE A 63 2.92 3.39 -8.11
CA ILE A 63 1.77 3.77 -8.95
C ILE A 63 2.04 4.98 -9.88
N ASN A 64 3.27 5.51 -9.85
CA ASN A 64 3.72 6.62 -10.70
C ASN A 64 2.87 7.91 -10.59
N VAL A 65 2.56 8.34 -9.36
CA VAL A 65 1.77 9.57 -9.11
C VAL A 65 2.57 10.68 -8.42
N LEU A 66 3.82 10.43 -8.02
CA LEU A 66 4.63 11.41 -7.28
C LEU A 66 4.77 12.74 -8.00
N LYS A 67 5.10 12.72 -9.31
CA LYS A 67 5.24 13.95 -10.12
C LYS A 67 3.92 14.70 -10.32
N LEU A 68 2.77 14.04 -10.13
CA LEU A 68 1.45 14.70 -10.21
C LEU A 68 1.13 15.47 -8.92
N THR A 69 1.63 14.98 -7.78
CA THR A 69 1.38 15.57 -6.45
C THR A 69 2.50 16.49 -5.98
N ALA A 70 3.73 16.26 -6.46
CA ALA A 70 4.93 17.05 -6.18
C ALA A 70 5.77 17.16 -7.45
N PRO A 71 5.54 18.19 -8.29
CA PRO A 71 6.19 18.34 -9.60
C PRO A 71 7.71 18.37 -9.54
N ASP A 72 8.27 18.92 -8.45
CA ASP A 72 9.72 19.08 -8.26
C ASP A 72 10.40 17.81 -7.69
N VAL A 73 9.63 16.75 -7.39
CA VAL A 73 10.18 15.50 -6.88
C VAL A 73 11.15 14.86 -7.89
N ARG A 74 12.27 14.40 -7.40
CA ARG A 74 13.27 13.68 -8.19
C ARG A 74 13.14 12.19 -7.87
N VAL A 75 13.00 11.37 -8.91
CA VAL A 75 12.88 9.92 -8.78
C VAL A 75 13.90 9.27 -9.70
N TYR A 76 14.76 8.42 -9.16
CA TYR A 76 15.81 7.70 -9.85
C TYR A 76 15.73 6.20 -9.57
N GLY A 77 16.38 5.41 -10.42
CA GLY A 77 16.37 3.96 -10.35
C GLY A 77 15.37 3.35 -11.31
N ASP A 78 14.92 2.12 -11.05
CA ASP A 78 13.98 1.42 -11.88
C ASP A 78 12.85 0.78 -11.05
N ILE A 79 11.64 0.85 -11.57
CA ILE A 79 10.48 0.09 -11.10
C ILE A 79 9.96 -0.68 -12.30
N ILE A 80 10.10 -2.00 -12.30
CA ILE A 80 9.81 -2.84 -13.45
C ILE A 80 8.63 -3.76 -13.12
N LEU A 81 7.52 -3.60 -13.83
CA LEU A 81 6.40 -4.54 -13.81
C LEU A 81 6.63 -5.60 -14.89
N TYR A 82 6.45 -6.87 -14.52
CA TYR A 82 6.49 -8.02 -15.43
C TYR A 82 5.07 -8.56 -15.65
N PRO A 83 4.31 -8.04 -16.63
CA PRO A 83 3.01 -8.58 -16.98
C PRO A 83 3.18 -10.01 -17.51
N GLN A 84 2.25 -10.91 -17.19
CA GLN A 84 2.37 -12.30 -17.63
C GLN A 84 2.30 -12.49 -19.17
N THR A 85 1.75 -11.51 -19.87
CA THR A 85 1.42 -11.60 -21.31
C THR A 85 2.15 -10.58 -22.19
N ASP A 86 2.76 -9.55 -21.59
CA ASP A 86 3.35 -8.41 -22.30
C ASP A 86 4.83 -8.21 -21.93
N ASP A 87 5.50 -7.34 -22.68
CA ASP A 87 6.86 -6.91 -22.35
C ASP A 87 6.92 -6.20 -20.99
N ALA A 88 8.05 -6.34 -20.29
CA ALA A 88 8.29 -5.66 -19.04
C ALA A 88 8.15 -4.14 -19.18
N ILE A 89 7.47 -3.51 -18.20
CA ILE A 89 7.20 -2.07 -18.19
C ILE A 89 8.05 -1.41 -17.12
N ASN A 90 9.01 -0.55 -17.52
CA ASN A 90 9.68 0.33 -16.56
C ASN A 90 8.80 1.55 -16.29
N VAL A 91 8.30 1.66 -15.07
CA VAL A 91 7.32 2.67 -14.64
C VAL A 91 7.85 4.08 -14.74
N LEU A 92 9.13 4.28 -14.42
CA LEU A 92 9.76 5.62 -14.45
C LEU A 92 10.02 6.12 -15.88
N HIS A 93 10.03 5.20 -16.85
CA HIS A 93 10.23 5.47 -18.28
C HIS A 93 9.04 5.01 -19.12
N ILE A 94 7.84 4.95 -18.52
CA ILE A 94 6.63 4.43 -19.16
C ILE A 94 6.23 5.24 -20.39
N LYS A 95 5.99 4.54 -21.50
CA LYS A 95 5.49 5.18 -22.73
C LYS A 95 4.00 5.51 -22.59
N PRO A 96 3.51 6.60 -23.22
CA PRO A 96 2.09 6.95 -23.18
C PRO A 96 1.13 5.82 -23.55
N SER A 97 1.52 4.97 -24.50
CA SER A 97 0.73 3.79 -24.94
C SER A 97 0.61 2.70 -23.84
N GLN A 98 1.56 2.62 -22.91
CA GLN A 98 1.59 1.61 -21.86
C GLN A 98 0.88 2.07 -20.56
N VAL A 99 0.57 3.39 -20.44
CA VAL A 99 0.02 3.95 -19.19
C VAL A 99 -1.31 3.31 -18.80
N LYS A 100 -2.20 3.05 -19.77
CA LYS A 100 -3.52 2.45 -19.50
C LYS A 100 -3.37 1.01 -19.02
N SER A 101 -2.55 0.20 -19.68
CA SER A 101 -2.27 -1.18 -19.28
C SER A 101 -1.67 -1.21 -17.88
N TYR A 102 -0.64 -0.39 -17.63
CA TYR A 102 -0.02 -0.29 -16.31
C TYR A 102 -1.03 0.07 -15.22
N ARG A 103 -1.85 1.10 -15.43
CA ARG A 103 -2.87 1.54 -14.47
C ARG A 103 -4.03 0.54 -14.32
N SER A 104 -4.23 -0.35 -15.29
CA SER A 104 -5.15 -1.48 -15.12
C SER A 104 -4.56 -2.55 -14.21
N ASP A 105 -3.26 -2.84 -14.35
CA ASP A 105 -2.57 -3.91 -13.64
C ASP A 105 -2.13 -3.51 -12.21
N VAL A 106 -1.89 -2.22 -11.94
CA VAL A 106 -1.43 -1.72 -10.64
C VAL A 106 -2.40 -0.69 -10.09
N GLN A 107 -3.00 -1.00 -8.94
CA GLN A 107 -3.99 -0.15 -8.28
C GLN A 107 -3.59 0.18 -6.85
N MET A 108 -4.21 1.22 -6.26
CA MET A 108 -3.93 1.64 -4.88
C MET A 108 -5.21 1.85 -4.08
N ILE A 109 -5.19 1.36 -2.85
CA ILE A 109 -6.14 1.69 -1.79
C ILE A 109 -5.46 2.72 -0.90
N PHE A 110 -6.03 3.92 -0.82
CA PHE A 110 -5.45 5.04 -0.08
C PHE A 110 -5.81 4.99 1.41
N GLN A 111 -4.97 5.60 2.24
CA GLN A 111 -5.05 5.64 3.69
C GLN A 111 -6.40 6.16 4.21
N ASP A 112 -6.93 7.22 3.61
CA ASP A 112 -8.19 7.84 4.04
C ASP A 112 -9.32 7.56 3.05
N PRO A 113 -10.27 6.68 3.41
CA PRO A 113 -11.42 6.39 2.55
C PRO A 113 -12.37 7.59 2.41
N TYR A 114 -12.32 8.57 3.32
CA TYR A 114 -13.18 9.75 3.24
C TYR A 114 -12.74 10.72 2.15
N SER A 115 -11.43 10.97 2.04
CA SER A 115 -10.87 11.86 1.02
C SER A 115 -10.68 11.17 -0.35
N SER A 116 -10.55 9.84 -0.36
CA SER A 116 -10.29 9.07 -1.58
C SER A 116 -11.52 8.84 -2.45
N LEU A 117 -12.74 8.98 -1.91
CA LEU A 117 -14.00 8.82 -2.63
C LEU A 117 -14.61 10.20 -2.93
N ASN A 118 -14.87 10.51 -4.19
CA ASN A 118 -15.52 11.77 -4.57
C ASN A 118 -16.95 11.83 -3.99
N PRO A 119 -17.24 12.76 -3.05
CA PRO A 119 -18.53 12.78 -2.35
C PRO A 119 -19.71 13.19 -3.25
N ARG A 120 -19.44 13.67 -4.47
CA ARG A 120 -20.44 14.10 -5.45
C ARG A 120 -20.79 13.02 -6.47
N MET A 121 -20.10 11.87 -6.45
CA MET A 121 -20.36 10.75 -7.35
C MET A 121 -21.15 9.67 -6.63
N LEU A 122 -21.97 8.94 -7.36
CA LEU A 122 -22.59 7.71 -6.85
C LEU A 122 -21.54 6.62 -6.66
N VAL A 123 -21.74 5.75 -5.68
CA VAL A 123 -20.82 4.64 -5.40
C VAL A 123 -20.59 3.75 -6.63
N GLY A 124 -21.65 3.47 -7.39
CA GLY A 124 -21.52 2.72 -8.65
C GLY A 124 -20.62 3.41 -9.67
N ASP A 125 -20.69 4.73 -9.80
CA ASP A 125 -19.84 5.49 -10.71
C ASP A 125 -18.39 5.54 -10.21
N ILE A 126 -18.16 5.66 -8.91
CA ILE A 126 -16.81 5.60 -8.32
C ILE A 126 -16.12 4.25 -8.61
N ILE A 127 -16.85 3.14 -8.46
CA ILE A 127 -16.30 1.80 -8.74
C ILE A 127 -16.11 1.59 -10.26
N LYS A 128 -16.99 2.16 -11.07
CA LYS A 128 -16.94 2.07 -12.54
C LYS A 128 -15.84 2.93 -13.15
N GLU A 129 -15.44 4.04 -12.53
CA GLU A 129 -14.47 5.00 -13.09
C GLU A 129 -13.18 4.37 -13.62
N PRO A 130 -12.48 3.46 -12.89
CA PRO A 130 -11.29 2.78 -13.43
C PRO A 130 -11.58 1.97 -14.70
N LEU A 131 -12.78 1.39 -14.82
CA LEU A 131 -13.21 0.65 -16.01
C LEU A 131 -13.45 1.59 -17.18
N ASP A 132 -14.04 2.75 -16.93
CA ASP A 132 -14.31 3.77 -17.97
C ASP A 132 -13.03 4.34 -18.59
N ILE A 133 -11.99 4.49 -17.75
CA ILE A 133 -10.70 5.05 -18.16
C ILE A 133 -9.82 4.00 -18.86
N ASN A 134 -9.74 2.78 -18.30
CA ASN A 134 -8.71 1.81 -18.67
C ASN A 134 -9.21 0.69 -19.58
N THR A 135 -10.53 0.46 -19.71
CA THR A 135 -11.08 -0.65 -20.49
C THR A 135 -11.99 -0.17 -21.62
N SER A 136 -12.18 -1.04 -22.61
CA SER A 136 -13.12 -0.84 -23.72
C SER A 136 -14.43 -1.63 -23.56
N SER A 137 -14.70 -2.18 -22.36
CA SER A 137 -15.91 -2.93 -22.05
C SER A 137 -17.18 -2.09 -22.26
N SER A 138 -18.27 -2.74 -22.62
CA SER A 138 -19.58 -2.11 -22.79
C SER A 138 -20.13 -1.58 -21.46
N THR A 139 -21.09 -0.68 -21.52
CA THR A 139 -21.77 -0.12 -20.33
C THR A 139 -22.42 -1.22 -19.47
N VAL A 140 -23.01 -2.23 -20.11
CA VAL A 140 -23.65 -3.36 -19.42
C VAL A 140 -22.61 -4.20 -18.67
N GLU A 141 -21.53 -4.58 -19.33
CA GLU A 141 -20.44 -5.35 -18.69
C GLU A 141 -19.84 -4.60 -17.50
N LYS A 142 -19.67 -3.28 -17.62
CA LYS A 142 -19.16 -2.45 -16.50
C LYS A 142 -20.16 -2.41 -15.33
N GLN A 143 -21.46 -2.31 -15.60
CA GLN A 143 -22.51 -2.33 -14.56
C GLN A 143 -22.57 -3.68 -13.86
N ASP A 144 -22.51 -4.79 -14.61
CA ASP A 144 -22.46 -6.14 -14.07
C ASP A 144 -21.22 -6.34 -13.20
N ARG A 145 -20.06 -5.83 -13.64
CA ARG A 145 -18.82 -5.86 -12.87
C ARG A 145 -18.95 -5.09 -11.57
N VAL A 146 -19.54 -3.90 -11.57
CA VAL A 146 -19.79 -3.09 -10.37
C VAL A 146 -20.70 -3.84 -9.39
N ALA A 147 -21.81 -4.40 -9.87
CA ALA A 147 -22.75 -5.15 -9.03
C ALA A 147 -22.08 -6.38 -8.40
N TRP A 148 -21.25 -7.09 -9.17
CA TRP A 148 -20.48 -8.23 -8.71
C TRP A 148 -19.45 -7.84 -7.64
N LEU A 149 -18.70 -6.73 -7.85
CA LEU A 149 -17.72 -6.23 -6.89
C LEU A 149 -18.36 -5.80 -5.57
N LEU A 150 -19.52 -5.11 -5.62
CA LEU A 150 -20.25 -4.75 -4.41
C LEU A 150 -20.59 -5.99 -3.58
N ASN A 151 -21.10 -7.05 -4.23
CA ASN A 151 -21.36 -8.31 -3.53
C ASN A 151 -20.09 -8.93 -2.94
N LYS A 152 -18.96 -8.90 -3.68
CA LYS A 152 -17.68 -9.44 -3.20
C LYS A 152 -17.14 -8.74 -1.95
N VAL A 153 -17.38 -7.44 -1.84
CA VAL A 153 -16.98 -6.69 -0.63
C VAL A 153 -18.08 -6.67 0.45
N GLY A 154 -19.14 -7.47 0.31
CA GLY A 154 -20.22 -7.60 1.29
C GLY A 154 -21.20 -6.42 1.31
N LEU A 155 -21.38 -5.75 0.16
CA LEU A 155 -22.34 -4.68 -0.04
C LEU A 155 -23.42 -5.11 -1.04
N ASN A 156 -24.66 -4.58 -0.91
CA ASN A 156 -25.73 -4.87 -1.84
C ASN A 156 -25.59 -4.06 -3.12
N LYS A 157 -25.96 -4.64 -4.27
CA LYS A 157 -25.92 -3.97 -5.57
C LYS A 157 -26.75 -2.68 -5.64
N GLU A 158 -27.85 -2.59 -4.89
CA GLU A 158 -28.73 -1.42 -4.80
C GLU A 158 -28.00 -0.23 -4.20
N GLN A 159 -26.95 -0.46 -3.41
CA GLN A 159 -26.13 0.58 -2.80
C GLN A 159 -25.25 1.32 -3.84
N ALA A 160 -25.14 0.83 -5.07
CA ALA A 160 -24.51 1.53 -6.18
C ALA A 160 -25.10 2.92 -6.43
N ASN A 161 -26.39 3.11 -6.14
CA ASN A 161 -27.14 4.35 -6.35
C ASN A 161 -27.09 5.33 -5.16
N ARG A 162 -26.23 5.07 -4.18
CA ARG A 162 -26.05 5.93 -3.01
C ARG A 162 -24.75 6.73 -3.10
N TYR A 163 -24.67 7.81 -2.33
CA TYR A 163 -23.49 8.64 -2.21
C TYR A 163 -22.57 8.18 -1.07
N PRO A 164 -21.24 8.43 -1.12
CA PRO A 164 -20.31 8.03 -0.08
C PRO A 164 -20.67 8.49 1.34
N HIS A 165 -21.29 9.64 1.49
CA HIS A 165 -21.67 10.16 2.82
C HIS A 165 -22.79 9.35 3.52
N GLU A 166 -23.49 8.47 2.80
CA GLU A 166 -24.50 7.57 3.35
C GLU A 166 -23.94 6.26 3.94
N PHE A 167 -22.60 6.09 3.92
CA PHE A 167 -21.91 4.87 4.34
C PHE A 167 -21.05 5.09 5.57
N SER A 168 -20.91 4.05 6.41
CA SER A 168 -19.95 4.02 7.52
C SER A 168 -18.50 4.00 7.02
N GLY A 169 -17.53 4.28 7.89
CA GLY A 169 -16.10 4.23 7.54
C GLY A 169 -15.68 2.88 6.96
N GLY A 170 -16.07 1.77 7.59
CA GLY A 170 -15.77 0.43 7.08
C GLY A 170 -16.45 0.11 5.75
N GLN A 171 -17.66 0.61 5.52
CA GLN A 171 -18.32 0.46 4.21
C GLN A 171 -17.63 1.31 3.12
N LYS A 172 -17.17 2.52 3.44
CA LYS A 172 -16.37 3.34 2.51
C LYS A 172 -15.06 2.64 2.14
N GLN A 173 -14.41 2.00 3.11
CA GLN A 173 -13.21 1.22 2.85
C GLN A 173 -13.50 0.03 1.91
N ARG A 174 -14.61 -0.68 2.10
CA ARG A 174 -15.05 -1.74 1.19
C ARG A 174 -15.31 -1.22 -0.22
N ILE A 175 -15.87 -0.01 -0.37
CA ILE A 175 -16.05 0.67 -1.67
C ILE A 175 -14.70 0.99 -2.30
N ALA A 176 -13.73 1.49 -1.53
CA ALA A 176 -12.37 1.77 -2.01
C ALA A 176 -11.66 0.49 -2.49
N ILE A 177 -11.84 -0.62 -1.76
CA ILE A 177 -11.35 -1.95 -2.18
C ILE A 177 -12.02 -2.39 -3.49
N ALA A 178 -13.35 -2.29 -3.59
CA ALA A 178 -14.08 -2.63 -4.81
C ALA A 178 -13.61 -1.81 -6.02
N ARG A 179 -13.37 -0.49 -5.83
CA ARG A 179 -12.82 0.40 -6.86
C ARG A 179 -11.44 -0.06 -7.33
N ALA A 180 -10.54 -0.39 -6.39
CA ALA A 180 -9.20 -0.86 -6.72
C ALA A 180 -9.23 -2.19 -7.51
N LEU A 181 -10.19 -3.07 -7.23
CA LEU A 181 -10.35 -4.36 -7.91
C LEU A 181 -11.12 -4.28 -9.24
N ALA A 182 -11.61 -3.11 -9.63
CA ALA A 182 -12.49 -2.97 -10.80
C ALA A 182 -11.84 -3.50 -12.08
N THR A 183 -10.59 -3.14 -12.33
CA THR A 183 -9.82 -3.50 -13.53
C THR A 183 -9.21 -4.90 -13.49
N ASN A 184 -9.44 -5.67 -12.44
CA ASN A 184 -8.80 -6.96 -12.21
C ASN A 184 -7.26 -6.85 -12.12
N PRO A 185 -6.74 -6.00 -11.21
CA PRO A 185 -5.32 -5.71 -11.12
C PRO A 185 -4.51 -6.94 -10.70
N LYS A 186 -3.22 -6.93 -11.05
CA LYS A 186 -2.24 -7.93 -10.60
C LYS A 186 -1.58 -7.53 -9.29
N VAL A 187 -1.40 -6.22 -9.10
CA VAL A 187 -0.75 -5.63 -7.92
C VAL A 187 -1.67 -4.60 -7.28
N VAL A 188 -1.88 -4.71 -5.99
CA VAL A 188 -2.62 -3.73 -5.17
C VAL A 188 -1.70 -3.18 -4.09
N ILE A 189 -1.53 -1.87 -4.05
CA ILE A 189 -0.85 -1.20 -2.96
C ILE A 189 -1.91 -0.72 -1.98
N ALA A 190 -1.89 -1.25 -0.76
CA ALA A 190 -2.79 -0.86 0.32
C ALA A 190 -2.03 0.03 1.31
N ASP A 191 -2.21 1.35 1.20
CA ASP A 191 -1.52 2.33 2.05
C ASP A 191 -2.36 2.60 3.30
N GLU A 192 -1.99 2.00 4.41
CA GLU A 192 -2.68 2.06 5.72
C GLU A 192 -4.21 1.84 5.63
N PRO A 193 -4.68 0.77 4.97
CA PRO A 193 -6.09 0.65 4.59
C PRO A 193 -7.06 0.51 5.76
N VAL A 194 -6.58 0.36 6.98
CA VAL A 194 -7.41 0.14 8.18
C VAL A 194 -7.13 1.12 9.31
N SER A 195 -6.16 2.03 9.17
CA SER A 195 -5.69 2.92 10.25
C SER A 195 -6.78 3.85 10.81
N ALA A 196 -7.75 4.23 9.99
CA ALA A 196 -8.85 5.13 10.37
C ALA A 196 -10.13 4.39 10.85
N LEU A 197 -10.05 3.07 11.08
CA LEU A 197 -11.21 2.23 11.43
C LEU A 197 -11.12 1.71 12.87
N ASP A 198 -12.26 1.44 13.48
CA ASP A 198 -12.35 0.76 14.77
C ASP A 198 -11.78 -0.68 14.68
N VAL A 199 -11.19 -1.20 15.75
CA VAL A 199 -10.50 -2.50 15.81
C VAL A 199 -11.36 -3.65 15.28
N SER A 200 -12.66 -3.70 15.62
CA SER A 200 -13.58 -4.74 15.12
C SER A 200 -13.82 -4.68 13.62
N ILE A 201 -13.84 -3.47 13.06
CA ILE A 201 -14.01 -3.24 11.62
C ILE A 201 -12.70 -3.48 10.88
N GLN A 202 -11.54 -3.15 11.49
CA GLN A 202 -10.22 -3.47 10.96
C GLN A 202 -10.10 -4.97 10.66
N ALA A 203 -10.43 -5.84 11.65
CA ALA A 203 -10.37 -7.28 11.48
C ALA A 203 -11.24 -7.79 10.32
N GLN A 204 -12.45 -7.22 10.15
CA GLN A 204 -13.33 -7.58 9.04
C GLN A 204 -12.76 -7.18 7.68
N VAL A 205 -12.13 -6.00 7.58
CA VAL A 205 -11.52 -5.52 6.33
C VAL A 205 -10.26 -6.31 5.99
N ILE A 206 -9.45 -6.67 7.00
CA ILE A 206 -8.26 -7.50 6.81
C ILE A 206 -8.63 -8.88 6.29
N ASN A 207 -9.60 -9.56 6.93
CA ASN A 207 -10.09 -10.86 6.48
C ASN A 207 -10.64 -10.78 5.05
N LEU A 208 -11.45 -9.75 4.72
CA LEU A 208 -11.91 -9.51 3.37
C LEU A 208 -10.74 -9.38 2.38
N MET A 209 -9.69 -8.66 2.73
CA MET A 209 -8.52 -8.50 1.85
C MET A 209 -7.77 -9.82 1.65
N MET A 210 -7.67 -10.66 2.68
CA MET A 210 -7.07 -11.99 2.59
C MET A 210 -7.91 -12.91 1.67
N ASP A 211 -9.23 -12.94 1.84
CA ASP A 211 -10.13 -13.73 1.00
C ASP A 211 -10.03 -13.30 -0.48
N LEU A 212 -9.99 -12.00 -0.73
CA LEU A 212 -9.84 -11.44 -2.08
C LEU A 212 -8.45 -11.71 -2.67
N GLN A 213 -7.41 -11.68 -1.85
CA GLN A 213 -6.05 -12.00 -2.26
C GLN A 213 -5.95 -13.45 -2.75
N GLU A 214 -6.51 -14.40 -1.99
CA GLU A 214 -6.53 -15.81 -2.34
C GLU A 214 -7.41 -16.06 -3.59
N GLU A 215 -8.62 -15.51 -3.62
CA GLU A 215 -9.58 -15.74 -4.73
C GLU A 215 -9.06 -15.22 -6.07
N PHE A 216 -8.40 -14.04 -6.08
CA PHE A 216 -7.90 -13.40 -7.31
C PHE A 216 -6.41 -13.61 -7.55
N ASN A 217 -5.72 -14.34 -6.67
CA ASN A 217 -4.26 -14.50 -6.71
C ASN A 217 -3.54 -13.13 -6.81
N LEU A 218 -4.01 -12.16 -6.01
CA LEU A 218 -3.47 -10.80 -6.01
C LEU A 218 -2.08 -10.76 -5.39
N THR A 219 -1.25 -9.87 -5.90
CA THR A 219 -0.06 -9.44 -5.17
C THR A 219 -0.38 -8.17 -4.41
N ILE A 220 -0.20 -8.18 -3.08
CA ILE A 220 -0.54 -7.03 -2.23
C ILE A 220 0.73 -6.47 -1.57
N LEU A 221 0.97 -5.17 -1.73
CA LEU A 221 1.90 -4.43 -0.88
C LEU A 221 1.08 -3.76 0.22
N PHE A 222 1.16 -4.32 1.41
CA PHE A 222 0.37 -3.88 2.56
C PHE A 222 1.21 -2.98 3.45
N ILE A 223 1.00 -1.66 3.35
CA ILE A 223 1.69 -0.66 4.17
C ILE A 223 0.91 -0.46 5.45
N ALA A 224 1.53 -0.65 6.61
CA ALA A 224 0.93 -0.37 7.90
C ALA A 224 1.99 0.01 8.94
N HIS A 225 1.52 0.65 10.03
CA HIS A 225 2.32 0.91 11.22
C HIS A 225 2.04 -0.10 12.33
N ASP A 226 0.94 -0.86 12.27
CA ASP A 226 0.61 -1.92 13.21
C ASP A 226 1.22 -3.25 12.76
N LEU A 227 2.26 -3.66 13.46
CA LEU A 227 3.00 -4.90 13.21
C LEU A 227 2.15 -6.15 13.43
N SER A 228 1.18 -6.11 14.36
CA SER A 228 0.29 -7.25 14.61
C SER A 228 -0.61 -7.53 13.42
N VAL A 229 -1.10 -6.47 12.78
CA VAL A 229 -1.88 -6.56 11.54
C VAL A 229 -1.04 -7.13 10.41
N VAL A 230 0.19 -6.61 10.24
CA VAL A 230 1.10 -7.06 9.18
C VAL A 230 1.50 -8.51 9.38
N LYS A 231 1.80 -8.94 10.60
CA LYS A 231 2.09 -10.34 10.91
C LYS A 231 0.96 -11.27 10.49
N HIS A 232 -0.28 -10.83 10.62
CA HIS A 232 -1.46 -11.64 10.30
C HIS A 232 -1.71 -11.79 8.79
N ILE A 233 -1.51 -10.69 8.01
CA ILE A 233 -1.89 -10.69 6.58
C ILE A 233 -0.72 -11.01 5.64
N SER A 234 0.52 -10.80 6.06
CA SER A 234 1.68 -10.82 5.16
C SER A 234 2.44 -12.14 5.18
N THR A 235 2.85 -12.61 4.01
CA THR A 235 3.76 -13.75 3.85
C THR A 235 5.23 -13.34 3.95
N GLU A 236 5.55 -12.13 3.49
CA GLU A 236 6.88 -11.53 3.55
C GLU A 236 6.76 -10.12 4.13
N ILE A 237 7.84 -9.62 4.71
CA ILE A 237 7.89 -8.29 5.32
C ILE A 237 9.14 -7.53 4.88
N ALA A 238 8.98 -6.25 4.58
CA ALA A 238 10.05 -5.28 4.36
C ALA A 238 10.01 -4.23 5.47
N VAL A 239 11.07 -4.11 6.24
CA VAL A 239 11.21 -3.10 7.29
C VAL A 239 11.90 -1.88 6.72
N MET A 240 11.22 -0.73 6.74
CA MET A 240 11.75 0.54 6.25
C MET A 240 12.17 1.46 7.39
N TYR A 241 13.38 1.98 7.29
CA TYR A 241 13.95 2.96 8.22
C TYR A 241 14.71 4.04 7.45
N LEU A 242 14.40 5.31 7.71
CA LEU A 242 15.04 6.48 7.07
C LEU A 242 15.14 6.39 5.53
N GLY A 243 14.11 5.84 4.89
CA GLY A 243 14.04 5.70 3.44
C GLY A 243 14.63 4.41 2.88
N GLU A 244 15.28 3.60 3.68
CA GLU A 244 15.93 2.35 3.27
C GLU A 244 15.11 1.12 3.71
N VAL A 245 15.21 0.03 2.96
CA VAL A 245 14.77 -1.30 3.40
C VAL A 245 15.93 -1.93 4.15
N VAL A 246 15.84 -1.95 5.48
CA VAL A 246 16.91 -2.44 6.36
C VAL A 246 16.83 -3.93 6.63
N GLU A 247 15.64 -4.52 6.48
CA GLU A 247 15.44 -5.96 6.59
C GLU A 247 14.28 -6.41 5.69
N TYR A 248 14.44 -7.56 5.02
CA TYR A 248 13.42 -8.17 4.16
C TYR A 248 13.49 -9.68 4.24
N GLY A 249 12.34 -10.32 4.35
CA GLY A 249 12.27 -11.78 4.41
C GLY A 249 10.89 -12.33 4.72
N ASP A 250 10.83 -13.63 4.96
CA ASP A 250 9.65 -14.31 5.45
C ASP A 250 9.17 -13.70 6.78
N THR A 251 7.86 -13.46 6.89
CA THR A 251 7.28 -12.75 8.04
C THR A 251 7.59 -13.47 9.36
N GLU A 252 7.35 -14.78 9.44
CA GLU A 252 7.58 -15.52 10.68
C GLU A 252 9.06 -15.50 11.09
N LYS A 253 9.98 -15.56 10.11
CA LYS A 253 11.41 -15.50 10.36
C LYS A 253 11.84 -14.14 10.89
N VAL A 254 11.42 -13.03 10.26
CA VAL A 254 11.77 -11.68 10.71
C VAL A 254 11.20 -11.37 12.09
N PHE A 255 9.98 -11.88 12.41
CA PHE A 255 9.39 -11.71 13.74
C PHE A 255 10.06 -12.55 14.83
N SER A 256 10.56 -13.75 14.49
CA SER A 256 11.18 -14.66 15.47
C SER A 256 12.69 -14.44 15.67
N ASP A 257 13.40 -14.01 14.61
CA ASP A 257 14.85 -13.82 14.60
C ASP A 257 15.25 -12.57 13.78
N PRO A 258 14.86 -11.36 14.24
CA PRO A 258 15.20 -10.11 13.56
C PRO A 258 16.71 -9.88 13.57
N GLN A 259 17.28 -9.54 12.41
CA GLN A 259 18.72 -9.35 12.26
C GLN A 259 19.14 -7.90 12.48
N HIS A 260 18.36 -6.94 11.95
CA HIS A 260 18.69 -5.53 12.05
C HIS A 260 18.27 -4.94 13.40
N ASP A 261 19.11 -4.10 14.02
CA ASP A 261 18.85 -3.56 15.37
C ASP A 261 17.57 -2.69 15.40
N TYR A 262 17.30 -1.94 14.36
CA TYR A 262 16.04 -1.20 14.25
C TYR A 262 14.81 -2.14 14.24
N THR A 263 14.89 -3.27 13.54
CA THR A 263 13.80 -4.26 13.52
C THR A 263 13.55 -4.83 14.92
N LYS A 264 14.61 -5.12 15.70
CA LYS A 264 14.49 -5.57 17.10
C LYS A 264 13.75 -4.53 17.93
N THR A 265 14.20 -3.27 17.87
CA THR A 265 13.56 -2.16 18.60
C THR A 265 12.10 -1.97 18.17
N LEU A 266 11.81 -2.06 16.88
CA LEU A 266 10.47 -1.92 16.35
C LEU A 266 9.55 -3.05 16.86
N LEU A 267 10.01 -4.29 16.87
CA LEU A 267 9.25 -5.46 17.37
C LEU A 267 9.04 -5.41 18.89
N GLU A 268 10.01 -4.91 19.66
CA GLU A 268 9.90 -4.72 21.11
C GLU A 268 8.85 -3.65 21.48
N SER A 269 8.51 -2.75 20.55
CA SER A 269 7.46 -1.76 20.73
C SER A 269 6.04 -2.33 20.70
N ILE A 270 5.86 -3.57 20.23
CA ILE A 270 4.56 -4.26 20.19
C ILE A 270 4.06 -4.47 21.62
N PRO A 271 2.87 -3.97 21.99
CA PRO A 271 2.31 -4.23 23.31
C PRO A 271 2.05 -5.72 23.51
N HIS A 272 2.71 -6.33 24.50
CA HIS A 272 2.37 -7.70 24.91
C HIS A 272 1.04 -7.67 25.67
N PRO A 273 0.02 -8.43 25.27
CA PRO A 273 -1.27 -8.46 25.95
C PRO A 273 -1.21 -9.12 27.33
N ASP A 274 -0.15 -9.89 27.64
CA ASP A 274 0.02 -10.54 28.93
C ASP A 274 0.58 -9.55 29.96
N PRO A 275 -0.14 -9.29 31.09
CA PRO A 275 0.34 -8.43 32.15
C PRO A 275 1.46 -9.04 33.00
N VAL A 276 1.69 -10.36 32.91
CA VAL A 276 2.78 -11.05 33.62
C VAL A 276 4.14 -10.59 33.08
N GLY A 277 5.06 -10.16 33.96
CA GLY A 277 6.39 -9.64 33.58
C GLY A 277 6.38 -8.18 33.08
N ARG A 278 5.29 -7.41 33.28
CA ARG A 278 5.19 -6.02 32.82
C ARG A 278 6.28 -5.11 33.38
N GLU A 279 6.68 -5.30 34.63
CA GLU A 279 7.69 -4.47 35.28
C GLU A 279 9.09 -4.77 34.74
N GLU A 280 9.42 -6.04 34.51
CA GLU A 280 10.71 -6.46 33.95
C GLU A 280 10.89 -5.90 32.52
N ARG A 281 9.86 -6.03 31.67
CA ARG A 281 9.86 -5.47 30.30
C ARG A 281 9.95 -3.94 30.29
N LYS A 282 9.36 -3.26 31.31
CA LYS A 282 9.46 -1.80 31.43
C LYS A 282 10.89 -1.37 31.80
N GLU A 283 11.58 -2.12 32.64
CA GLU A 283 12.99 -1.85 32.98
C GLU A 283 13.93 -2.09 31.79
N GLU A 284 13.69 -3.13 31.00
CA GLU A 284 14.44 -3.40 29.78
C GLU A 284 14.25 -2.28 28.75
N ARG A 285 13.01 -1.85 28.52
CA ARG A 285 12.70 -0.75 27.62
C ARG A 285 13.36 0.57 28.04
N LEU A 286 13.37 0.91 29.31
CA LEU A 286 14.07 2.08 29.87
C LEU A 286 15.59 2.00 29.72
N LYS A 287 16.17 0.80 29.72
CA LYS A 287 17.60 0.62 29.40
C LYS A 287 17.90 0.89 27.93
N LEU A 288 17.07 0.40 27.02
CA LEU A 288 17.23 0.60 25.57
C LEU A 288 17.07 2.08 25.16
N GLU A 289 16.11 2.80 25.74
CA GLU A 289 15.93 4.25 25.50
C GLU A 289 17.15 5.08 25.95
N ARG A 290 17.91 4.64 26.94
CA ARG A 290 19.15 5.28 27.38
C ARG A 290 20.34 5.07 26.45
N PHE A 291 20.30 4.06 25.58
CA PHE A 291 21.35 3.80 24.57
C PHE A 291 21.08 4.49 23.22
N SER A 292 19.88 5.11 23.05
CA SER A 292 19.43 5.77 21.82
C SER A 292 19.61 7.29 21.85
N MET A 293 20.15 7.85 22.95
CA MET A 293 20.58 9.24 23.10
C MET A 293 22.11 9.31 23.01
#